data_7ff327c62e2022ae72d0069fef62021d
#
_entry.id   7ff327c62e2022ae72d0069fef62021d
#
_cell.length_a   1.000
_cell.length_b   1.000
_cell.length_c   1.000
_cell.angle_alpha   90.00
_cell.angle_beta   90.00
_cell.angle_gamma   90.00
#
_symmetry.space_group_name_H-M   'P 1'
#
loop_
_entity.id
_entity.type
_entity.pdbx_description
1 polymer ?
#
loop_
_entity_poly.entity_id
_entity_poly.type
_entity_poly.pdbx_seq_one_letter_code
_entity_poly.pdbx_strand_id
1 'polypeptide(L)'
;MTEQPIPRRGSGPPKHYHEEQDEWFYCLSGEYVVEIGDQRFRLGPGDSVLGPRRVPHAFVYDGAGPGRILIGFTPAGRIEQFFRDLEKRGEYFGNGSPEDKELAHRLYGVVNVGPPLKL
;
A
#
# COMPACT_ATOMS: atom_id res chain seq x y z
N MET A 1 -4.34 -9.23 -8.62
CA MET A 1 -4.50 -7.77 -8.50
C MET A 1 -5.66 -7.43 -7.61
N THR A 2 -5.58 -6.31 -6.95
CA THR A 2 -6.64 -5.83 -6.08
C THR A 2 -6.92 -4.36 -6.34
N GLU A 3 -8.17 -3.93 -6.14
CA GLU A 3 -8.60 -2.56 -6.29
C GLU A 3 -8.94 -2.01 -4.91
N GLN A 4 -8.35 -0.88 -4.57
CA GLN A 4 -8.58 -0.25 -3.28
C GLN A 4 -9.89 0.53 -3.29
N PRO A 5 -10.62 0.56 -2.16
CA PRO A 5 -11.83 1.38 -2.07
C PRO A 5 -11.48 2.86 -2.18
N ILE A 6 -12.51 3.67 -2.48
CA ILE A 6 -12.34 5.12 -2.62
C ILE A 6 -11.87 5.71 -1.29
N PRO A 7 -10.69 6.29 -1.25
CA PRO A 7 -10.17 6.87 -0.03
C PRO A 7 -10.60 8.31 0.15
N ARG A 8 -10.41 8.83 1.36
CA ARG A 8 -10.46 10.26 1.59
C ARG A 8 -9.11 10.87 1.22
N ARG A 9 -9.12 12.13 0.79
CA ARG A 9 -7.89 12.84 0.48
C ARG A 9 -6.95 12.80 1.69
N GLY A 10 -5.69 12.48 1.45
CA GLY A 10 -4.67 12.35 2.48
C GLY A 10 -4.63 11.00 3.18
N SER A 11 -5.51 10.05 2.82
CA SER A 11 -5.50 8.72 3.42
C SER A 11 -4.60 7.76 2.66
N GLY A 12 -3.98 6.86 3.38
CA GLY A 12 -3.13 5.84 2.82
C GLY A 12 -2.56 4.94 3.91
N PRO A 13 -1.91 3.85 3.52
CA PRO A 13 -1.33 2.90 4.48
C PRO A 13 -0.04 3.46 5.09
N PRO A 14 0.40 2.88 6.21
CA PRO A 14 1.72 3.16 6.75
C PRO A 14 2.82 2.83 5.76
N LYS A 15 3.95 3.51 5.85
CA LYS A 15 5.12 3.17 5.02
C LYS A 15 5.61 1.78 5.37
N HIS A 16 5.73 0.95 4.35
CA HIS A 16 6.10 -0.47 4.53
C HIS A 16 6.79 -1.01 3.29
N TYR A 17 7.37 -2.21 3.43
CA TYR A 17 7.85 -2.96 2.28
C TYR A 17 7.41 -4.42 2.38
N HIS A 18 7.41 -5.10 1.25
CA HIS A 18 7.15 -6.53 1.16
C HIS A 18 8.47 -7.26 0.95
N GLU A 19 8.71 -8.29 1.73
CA GLU A 19 9.96 -9.04 1.63
C GLU A 19 10.02 -9.90 0.37
N GLU A 20 8.87 -10.39 -0.08
CA GLU A 20 8.80 -11.43 -1.11
C GLU A 20 8.06 -11.03 -2.37
N GLN A 21 7.49 -9.82 -2.43
CA GLN A 21 6.69 -9.38 -3.57
C GLN A 21 7.15 -8.04 -4.10
N ASP A 22 7.11 -7.89 -5.43
CA ASP A 22 7.08 -6.58 -6.07
C ASP A 22 5.64 -6.12 -6.12
N GLU A 23 5.41 -4.82 -6.01
CA GLU A 23 4.06 -4.25 -5.96
C GLU A 23 3.91 -3.21 -7.08
N TRP A 24 2.90 -3.39 -7.92
CA TRP A 24 2.57 -2.47 -8.99
C TRP A 24 1.41 -1.58 -8.60
N PHE A 25 1.56 -0.29 -8.83
CA PHE A 25 0.50 0.70 -8.61
C PHE A 25 0.05 1.22 -9.96
N TYR A 26 -1.23 1.12 -10.26
CA TYR A 26 -1.82 1.61 -11.48
C TYR A 26 -3.03 2.48 -11.15
N CYS A 27 -2.97 3.77 -11.51
CA CYS A 27 -4.06 4.70 -11.23
C CYS A 27 -5.15 4.55 -12.29
N LEU A 28 -6.35 4.20 -11.86
CA LEU A 28 -7.52 4.10 -12.74
C LEU A 28 -8.25 5.42 -12.83
N SER A 29 -8.42 6.12 -11.71
CA SER A 29 -9.08 7.42 -11.65
C SER A 29 -8.60 8.20 -10.45
N GLY A 30 -8.74 9.53 -10.50
CA GLY A 30 -8.26 10.41 -9.45
C GLY A 30 -6.75 10.65 -9.55
N GLU A 31 -6.18 11.10 -8.47
CA GLU A 31 -4.73 11.35 -8.37
C GLU A 31 -4.17 10.73 -7.11
N TYR A 32 -2.99 10.13 -7.24
CA TYR A 32 -2.28 9.52 -6.12
C TYR A 32 -0.84 10.02 -6.10
N VAL A 33 -0.29 10.14 -4.90
CA VAL A 33 1.14 10.34 -4.71
C VAL A 33 1.69 9.04 -4.15
N VAL A 34 2.72 8.49 -4.79
CA VAL A 34 3.37 7.25 -4.37
C VAL A 34 4.82 7.55 -4.06
N GLU A 35 5.28 7.13 -2.90
CA GLU A 35 6.69 7.23 -2.52
C GLU A 35 7.31 5.85 -2.58
N ILE A 36 8.39 5.72 -3.36
CA ILE A 36 9.17 4.48 -3.48
C ILE A 36 10.61 4.83 -3.07
N GLY A 37 11.05 4.26 -1.95
CA GLY A 37 12.32 4.67 -1.37
C GLY A 37 12.26 6.13 -0.98
N ASP A 38 13.12 6.95 -1.59
CA ASP A 38 13.15 8.40 -1.36
C ASP A 38 12.60 9.22 -2.53
N GLN A 39 11.97 8.56 -3.51
CA GLN A 39 11.40 9.22 -4.69
C GLN A 39 9.88 9.28 -4.61
N ARG A 40 9.32 10.41 -5.03
CA ARG A 40 7.88 10.61 -5.09
C ARG A 40 7.41 10.70 -6.52
N PHE A 41 6.28 10.06 -6.80
CA PHE A 41 5.64 10.05 -8.11
C PHE A 41 4.19 10.47 -7.95
N ARG A 42 3.73 11.35 -8.85
CA ARG A 42 2.31 11.69 -8.93
C ARG A 42 1.69 10.90 -10.07
N LEU A 43 0.67 10.11 -9.73
CA LEU A 43 -0.04 9.28 -10.71
C LEU A 43 -1.40 9.86 -11.00
N GLY A 44 -1.67 10.14 -12.28
CA GLY A 44 -3.02 10.38 -12.80
C GLY A 44 -3.55 9.15 -13.51
N PRO A 45 -4.78 9.21 -14.07
CA PRO A 45 -5.37 8.06 -14.75
C PRO A 45 -4.47 7.51 -15.86
N GLY A 46 -4.20 6.21 -15.82
CA GLY A 46 -3.34 5.54 -16.78
C GLY A 46 -1.87 5.47 -16.40
N ASP A 47 -1.46 6.16 -15.35
CA ASP A 47 -0.07 6.11 -14.89
C ASP A 47 0.16 4.92 -13.96
N SER A 48 1.38 4.38 -14.00
CA SER A 48 1.75 3.26 -13.14
C SER A 48 3.19 3.41 -12.65
N VAL A 49 3.49 2.77 -11.53
CA VAL A 49 4.84 2.71 -10.98
C VAL A 49 5.04 1.39 -10.26
N LEU A 50 6.27 0.88 -10.28
CA LEU A 50 6.64 -0.35 -9.59
C LEU A 50 7.31 -0.03 -8.26
N GLY A 51 6.82 -0.65 -7.18
CA GLY A 51 7.50 -0.71 -5.90
C GLY A 51 8.23 -2.04 -5.77
N PRO A 52 9.56 -2.08 -5.94
CA PRO A 52 10.30 -3.34 -5.84
C PRO A 52 10.21 -3.93 -4.44
N ARG A 53 10.33 -5.26 -4.34
CA ARG A 53 10.41 -5.93 -3.05
C ARG A 53 11.52 -5.34 -2.20
N ARG A 54 11.31 -5.30 -0.88
CA ARG A 54 12.27 -4.79 0.11
C ARG A 54 12.56 -3.31 0.03
N VAL A 55 11.90 -2.58 -0.86
CA VAL A 55 12.01 -1.12 -0.93
C VAL A 55 10.80 -0.50 -0.26
N PRO A 56 10.99 0.29 0.81
CA PRO A 56 9.88 0.93 1.50
C PRO A 56 9.05 1.82 0.58
N HIS A 57 7.74 1.74 0.73
CA HIS A 57 6.83 2.55 -0.07
C HIS A 57 5.59 2.92 0.72
N ALA A 58 4.92 3.95 0.24
CA ALA A 58 3.62 4.38 0.74
C ALA A 58 2.90 5.09 -0.38
N PHE A 59 1.58 5.17 -0.30
CA PHE A 59 0.81 5.96 -1.25
C PHE A 59 -0.28 6.72 -0.51
N VAL A 60 -0.72 7.82 -1.11
CA VAL A 60 -1.75 8.66 -0.53
C VAL A 60 -2.64 9.19 -1.65
N TYR A 61 -3.94 9.25 -1.38
CA TYR A 61 -4.89 9.82 -2.32
C TYR A 61 -4.83 11.34 -2.25
N ASP A 62 -4.69 12.00 -3.40
CA ASP A 62 -4.64 13.46 -3.51
C ASP A 62 -5.66 13.97 -4.53
N GLY A 63 -6.90 13.55 -4.38
CA GLY A 63 -7.98 13.97 -5.27
C GLY A 63 -9.16 14.57 -4.52
N ALA A 64 -9.95 15.38 -5.23
CA ALA A 64 -11.15 15.98 -4.67
C ALA A 64 -12.40 15.13 -4.89
N GLY A 65 -12.37 14.21 -5.84
CA GLY A 65 -13.46 13.32 -6.17
C GLY A 65 -13.13 11.85 -5.92
N PRO A 66 -13.88 10.94 -6.54
CA PRO A 66 -13.59 9.51 -6.43
C PRO A 66 -12.22 9.17 -7.00
N GLY A 67 -11.52 8.25 -6.33
CA GLY A 67 -10.24 7.75 -6.81
C GLY A 67 -10.21 6.24 -6.74
N ARG A 68 -9.54 5.62 -7.73
CA ARG A 68 -9.39 4.17 -7.79
C ARG A 68 -7.97 3.83 -8.20
N ILE A 69 -7.36 2.96 -7.43
CA ILE A 69 -6.02 2.46 -7.73
C ILE A 69 -6.06 0.93 -7.78
N LEU A 70 -5.40 0.38 -8.77
CA LEU A 70 -5.25 -1.06 -8.93
C LEU A 70 -3.86 -1.44 -8.46
N ILE A 71 -3.79 -2.42 -7.59
CA ILE A 71 -2.52 -2.86 -7.01
C ILE A 71 -2.30 -4.32 -7.36
N GLY A 72 -1.14 -4.61 -7.93
CA GLY A 72 -0.75 -5.96 -8.29
C GLY A 72 0.50 -6.41 -7.56
N PHE A 73 0.57 -7.68 -7.21
CA PHE A 73 1.71 -8.27 -6.51
C PHE A 73 2.28 -9.42 -7.32
N THR A 74 3.61 -9.49 -7.40
CA THR A 74 4.33 -10.55 -8.11
C THR A 74 5.53 -11.00 -7.30
N PRO A 75 5.60 -12.28 -6.88
CA PRO A 75 4.51 -13.27 -6.87
C PRO A 75 3.45 -12.94 -5.83
N ALA A 76 2.31 -13.60 -5.88
CA ALA A 76 1.23 -13.34 -4.93
C ALA A 76 1.63 -13.70 -3.49
N GLY A 77 2.30 -14.82 -3.32
CA GLY A 77 2.73 -15.27 -1.99
C GLY A 77 1.57 -15.33 -1.01
N ARG A 78 1.76 -14.74 0.16
CA ARG A 78 0.75 -14.72 1.24
C ARG A 78 -0.07 -13.42 1.25
N ILE A 79 0.03 -12.61 0.22
CA ILE A 79 -0.58 -11.27 0.23
C ILE A 79 -2.11 -11.35 0.19
N GLU A 80 -2.67 -12.32 -0.49
CA GLU A 80 -4.12 -12.50 -0.51
C GLU A 80 -4.65 -12.81 0.90
N GLN A 81 -3.96 -13.66 1.63
CA GLN A 81 -4.33 -13.97 3.00
C GLN A 81 -4.20 -12.75 3.89
N PHE A 82 -3.17 -11.94 3.67
CA PHE A 82 -2.99 -10.68 4.39
C PHE A 82 -4.21 -9.78 4.24
N PHE A 83 -4.70 -9.58 3.02
CA PHE A 83 -5.87 -8.72 2.80
C PHE A 83 -7.16 -9.32 3.37
N ARG A 84 -7.33 -10.64 3.32
CA ARG A 84 -8.47 -11.29 3.94
C ARG A 84 -8.49 -11.11 5.46
N ASP A 85 -7.34 -11.27 6.09
CA ASP A 85 -7.22 -11.11 7.53
C ASP A 85 -7.39 -9.65 7.94
N LEU A 86 -6.87 -8.72 7.14
CA LEU A 86 -7.04 -7.30 7.34
C LEU A 86 -8.52 -6.90 7.30
N GLU A 87 -9.27 -7.42 6.35
CA GLU A 87 -10.70 -7.17 6.24
C GLU A 87 -11.45 -7.65 7.49
N LYS A 88 -11.09 -8.83 8.00
CA LYS A 88 -11.69 -9.37 9.22
C LYS A 88 -11.41 -8.52 10.45
N ARG A 89 -10.21 -7.94 10.54
CA ARG A 89 -9.82 -7.09 11.66
C ARG A 89 -10.45 -5.71 11.61
N GLY A 90 -10.75 -5.22 10.40
CA GLY A 90 -11.25 -3.88 10.20
C GLY A 90 -10.22 -2.77 10.37
N GLU A 91 -8.95 -3.12 10.52
CA GLU A 91 -7.85 -2.16 10.65
C GLU A 91 -6.58 -2.69 10.01
N TYR A 92 -5.66 -1.80 9.67
CA TYR A 92 -4.41 -2.17 9.03
C TYR A 92 -3.40 -2.71 10.04
N PHE A 93 -2.83 -3.89 9.75
CA PHE A 93 -1.74 -4.45 10.57
C PHE A 93 -0.57 -3.48 10.61
N GLY A 94 -0.06 -3.23 11.81
CA GLY A 94 1.07 -2.34 11.98
C GLY A 94 0.68 -0.90 12.30
N ASN A 95 -0.60 -0.56 12.24
CA ASN A 95 -1.09 0.69 12.80
C ASN A 95 -1.25 0.60 14.31
N GLY A 96 -1.16 -0.58 14.85
CA GLY A 96 -1.36 -0.84 16.26
C GLY A 96 -0.06 -1.04 17.01
N SER A 97 -0.08 -2.02 17.89
CA SER A 97 1.02 -2.31 18.80
C SER A 97 2.26 -2.87 18.08
N PRO A 98 3.43 -2.87 18.76
CA PRO A 98 4.60 -3.58 18.25
C PRO A 98 4.34 -5.06 17.95
N GLU A 99 3.45 -5.69 18.71
CA GLU A 99 3.06 -7.08 18.50
C GLU A 99 2.34 -7.26 17.15
N ASP A 100 1.48 -6.33 16.77
CA ASP A 100 0.79 -6.36 15.48
C ASP A 100 1.78 -6.22 14.33
N LYS A 101 2.77 -5.34 14.47
CA LYS A 101 3.82 -5.17 13.45
C LYS A 101 4.63 -6.44 13.27
N GLU A 102 5.02 -7.07 14.37
CA GLU A 102 5.76 -8.32 14.32
C GLU A 102 4.93 -9.43 13.71
N LEU A 103 3.65 -9.48 14.02
CA LEU A 103 2.73 -10.46 13.46
C LEU A 103 2.60 -10.31 11.94
N ALA A 104 2.47 -9.09 11.45
CA ALA A 104 2.40 -8.83 10.02
C ALA A 104 3.68 -9.28 9.31
N HIS A 105 4.84 -9.00 9.90
CA HIS A 105 6.12 -9.43 9.35
C HIS A 105 6.21 -10.95 9.30
N ARG A 106 5.93 -11.62 10.40
CA ARG A 106 6.08 -13.08 10.51
C ARG A 106 5.11 -13.83 9.61
N LEU A 107 3.85 -13.41 9.55
CA LEU A 107 2.82 -14.12 8.80
C LEU A 107 2.82 -13.81 7.31
N TYR A 108 3.15 -12.59 6.92
CA TYR A 108 2.95 -12.12 5.55
C TYR A 108 4.17 -11.51 4.89
N GLY A 109 5.24 -11.31 5.63
CA GLY A 109 6.43 -10.63 5.10
C GLY A 109 6.21 -9.14 4.86
N VAL A 110 5.24 -8.52 5.55
CA VAL A 110 4.97 -7.09 5.48
C VAL A 110 5.66 -6.40 6.63
N VAL A 111 6.59 -5.50 6.31
CA VAL A 111 7.41 -4.83 7.32
C VAL A 111 7.06 -3.34 7.34
N ASN A 112 6.44 -2.89 8.42
CA ASN A 112 6.07 -1.47 8.60
C ASN A 112 7.27 -0.70 9.15
N VAL A 113 7.65 0.38 8.47
CA VAL A 113 8.85 1.14 8.78
C VAL A 113 8.62 2.62 9.04
N GLY A 114 7.38 3.09 8.92
CA GLY A 114 7.10 4.49 9.15
C GLY A 114 5.61 4.81 9.14
N PRO A 115 5.26 6.07 9.39
CA PRO A 115 3.87 6.50 9.34
C PRO A 115 3.36 6.58 7.91
N PRO A 116 2.04 6.77 7.74
CA PRO A 116 1.48 7.06 6.42
C PRO A 116 2.13 8.28 5.78
N LEU A 117 2.18 8.29 4.45
CA LEU A 117 2.71 9.40 3.70
C LEU A 117 1.84 10.64 3.89
N LYS A 118 2.49 11.78 4.08
CA LYS A 118 1.80 13.07 4.18
C LYS A 118 1.89 13.81 2.85
N LEU A 119 0.78 14.42 2.50
CA LEU A 119 0.70 15.33 1.34
C LEU A 119 1.50 16.60 1.57
#